data_53ef23678101b33b30913ecd94f0c5ec
#
_entry.id   53ef23678101b33b30913ecd94f0c5ec
#
_cell.length_a   1.000
_cell.length_b   1.000
_cell.length_c   1.000
_cell.angle_alpha   90.00
_cell.angle_beta   90.00
_cell.angle_gamma   90.00
#
_symmetry.space_group_name_H-M   'P 1'
#
loop_
_entity.id
_entity.type
_entity.pdbx_description
1 polymer ?
#
loop_
_entity_poly.entity_id
_entity_poly.type
_entity_poly.pdbx_seq_one_letter_code
_entity_poly.pdbx_strand_id
1 'polypeptide(L)'
;MNYMKRAWLSVTRKRGKSAILFAVILILGNVIAGAIAVNQSTQNVEKQIKNQLGSLATIDIDYEALMANSEGGASMEEIQPLPEELIKQIGERSEVKQYDYLREASIAVENFKPYRFSRQEDDDNVMNVGGMLSLIHLAGTNLLKPLDFEEGTVNLTQGRFFTEEEQRTGKRVGLISEELAQENGLAVGDTMVLDGQFIDYSSGEEPEKQKGNDYPIEIVGIFKNTNLEKANEKNDNSSSSFFDDSPFNRIYMPNDAVKTIIEEERTGQQAAFPATDPGSDKDFFTPQFILNQPEDAEQFKQEVTPLLPNGYKVNASTDEYDRVGTSMNRLSQISSYVVVIAVIASLIIISLIIVLFTRDRKYELGIYLSLGERRKYVFAQIVIELLLIGISAMLISLVTGNMLGKMVSESLLASSMLEANQAGMEQFFVGAPKIDQATINEVFRVQYTLSYVIAFLATGIVTILLSAVVPLLYILRLNPKKIML
;
A
#
# COMPACT_ATOMS: atom_id res chain seq x y z
N MET A 1 53.56 -22.90 -18.98
CA MET A 1 52.21 -23.31 -18.60
C MET A 1 51.36 -22.03 -18.46
N ASN A 2 50.21 -21.97 -19.15
CA ASN A 2 49.41 -20.74 -19.14
C ASN A 2 48.93 -20.42 -17.67
N TYR A 3 48.91 -19.16 -17.27
CA TYR A 3 48.52 -18.69 -15.93
C TYR A 3 47.11 -19.17 -15.53
N MET A 4 46.18 -19.31 -16.48
CA MET A 4 44.82 -19.88 -16.25
C MET A 4 44.88 -21.34 -15.79
N LYS A 5 45.69 -22.18 -16.45
CA LYS A 5 45.84 -23.58 -16.06
C LYS A 5 46.51 -23.74 -14.70
N ARG A 6 47.45 -22.82 -14.34
CA ARG A 6 48.05 -22.74 -13.00
C ARG A 6 47.04 -22.36 -11.92
N ALA A 7 46.19 -21.40 -12.21
CA ALA A 7 45.09 -21.00 -11.29
C ALA A 7 44.19 -22.17 -10.96
N TRP A 8 43.67 -22.88 -11.99
CA TRP A 8 42.84 -24.06 -11.80
C TRP A 8 43.52 -25.16 -10.96
N LEU A 9 44.73 -25.51 -11.29
CA LEU A 9 45.49 -26.50 -10.58
C LEU A 9 45.81 -26.06 -9.11
N SER A 10 45.99 -24.80 -8.87
CA SER A 10 46.20 -24.27 -7.50
C SER A 10 44.93 -24.46 -6.66
N VAL A 11 43.74 -24.15 -7.16
CA VAL A 11 42.46 -24.32 -6.47
C VAL A 11 42.24 -25.81 -6.11
N THR A 12 42.50 -26.73 -7.06
CA THR A 12 42.24 -28.16 -6.85
C THR A 12 43.26 -28.85 -5.98
N ARG A 13 44.54 -28.42 -5.97
CA ARG A 13 45.63 -28.99 -5.17
C ARG A 13 45.61 -28.50 -3.73
N LYS A 14 45.28 -27.21 -3.49
CA LYS A 14 45.31 -26.61 -2.15
C LYS A 14 43.92 -26.59 -1.52
N ARG A 15 43.25 -27.76 -1.48
CA ARG A 15 41.84 -27.92 -1.09
C ARG A 15 41.48 -27.25 0.23
N GLY A 16 42.33 -27.35 1.28
CA GLY A 16 42.02 -26.73 2.56
C GLY A 16 41.94 -25.21 2.54
N LYS A 17 42.88 -24.54 1.85
CA LYS A 17 42.86 -23.07 1.71
C LYS A 17 41.71 -22.60 0.82
N SER A 18 41.48 -23.31 -0.26
CA SER A 18 40.32 -23.03 -1.17
C SER A 18 38.98 -23.23 -0.44
N ALA A 19 38.87 -24.25 0.41
CA ALA A 19 37.67 -24.51 1.20
C ALA A 19 37.39 -23.41 2.25
N ILE A 20 38.42 -22.91 2.94
CA ILE A 20 38.28 -21.80 3.88
C ILE A 20 37.80 -20.54 3.16
N LEU A 21 38.43 -20.18 2.05
CA LEU A 21 38.05 -19.02 1.27
C LEU A 21 36.62 -19.15 0.72
N PHE A 22 36.28 -20.33 0.20
CA PHE A 22 34.95 -20.67 -0.26
C PHE A 22 33.91 -20.52 0.86
N ALA A 23 34.15 -21.08 2.05
CA ALA A 23 33.26 -21.01 3.19
C ALA A 23 33.03 -19.56 3.63
N VAL A 24 34.09 -18.76 3.69
CA VAL A 24 33.96 -17.34 4.06
C VAL A 24 33.14 -16.56 3.01
N ILE A 25 33.45 -16.74 1.73
CA ILE A 25 32.69 -16.07 0.66
C ILE A 25 31.24 -16.57 0.65
N LEU A 26 30.99 -17.85 0.93
CA LEU A 26 29.66 -18.42 1.03
C LEU A 26 28.86 -17.77 2.17
N ILE A 27 29.43 -17.66 3.38
CA ILE A 27 28.76 -17.06 4.54
C ILE A 27 28.46 -15.57 4.27
N LEU A 28 29.47 -14.80 3.85
CA LEU A 28 29.30 -13.38 3.57
C LEU A 28 28.37 -13.15 2.38
N GLY A 29 28.44 -14.01 1.35
CA GLY A 29 27.54 -14.01 0.22
C GLY A 29 26.08 -14.26 0.62
N ASN A 30 25.83 -15.17 1.56
CA ASN A 30 24.48 -15.39 2.12
C ASN A 30 23.92 -14.15 2.81
N VAL A 31 24.73 -13.45 3.61
CA VAL A 31 24.30 -12.21 4.27
C VAL A 31 23.96 -11.13 3.23
N ILE A 32 24.82 -10.93 2.22
CA ILE A 32 24.60 -9.95 1.16
C ILE A 32 23.37 -10.34 0.33
N ALA A 33 23.25 -11.62 -0.08
CA ALA A 33 22.12 -12.11 -0.86
C ALA A 33 20.78 -11.97 -0.11
N GLY A 34 20.76 -12.34 1.18
CA GLY A 34 19.58 -12.20 2.04
C GLY A 34 19.17 -10.73 2.22
N ALA A 35 20.11 -9.84 2.47
CA ALA A 35 19.82 -8.42 2.65
C ALA A 35 19.33 -7.75 1.34
N ILE A 36 19.93 -8.08 0.17
CA ILE A 36 19.43 -7.60 -1.13
C ILE A 36 18.04 -8.16 -1.41
N ALA A 37 17.77 -9.43 -1.08
CA ALA A 37 16.47 -10.07 -1.24
C ALA A 37 15.39 -9.36 -0.41
N VAL A 38 15.67 -9.05 0.86
CA VAL A 38 14.75 -8.29 1.72
C VAL A 38 14.49 -6.89 1.18
N ASN A 39 15.55 -6.16 0.81
CA ASN A 39 15.41 -4.81 0.25
C ASN A 39 14.54 -4.79 -1.01
N GLN A 40 14.79 -5.70 -1.94
CA GLN A 40 14.03 -5.77 -3.19
C GLN A 40 12.59 -6.24 -2.97
N SER A 41 12.36 -7.19 -2.06
CA SER A 41 10.99 -7.61 -1.70
C SER A 41 10.20 -6.45 -1.12
N THR A 42 10.81 -5.65 -0.24
CA THR A 42 10.18 -4.47 0.34
C THR A 42 9.79 -3.45 -0.74
N GLN A 43 10.68 -3.17 -1.72
CA GLN A 43 10.37 -2.26 -2.83
C GLN A 43 9.28 -2.80 -3.77
N ASN A 44 9.25 -4.12 -4.01
CA ASN A 44 8.22 -4.73 -4.82
C ASN A 44 6.85 -4.68 -4.13
N VAL A 45 6.82 -4.92 -2.81
CA VAL A 45 5.61 -4.78 -1.99
C VAL A 45 5.10 -3.34 -2.04
N GLU A 46 5.98 -2.36 -1.82
CA GLU A 46 5.63 -0.96 -1.93
C GLU A 46 4.93 -0.63 -3.24
N LYS A 47 5.58 -0.99 -4.35
CA LYS A 47 5.04 -0.72 -5.68
C LYS A 47 3.71 -1.45 -5.93
N GLN A 48 3.59 -2.68 -5.47
CA GLN A 48 2.38 -3.47 -5.68
C GLN A 48 1.23 -2.99 -4.78
N ILE A 49 1.51 -2.61 -3.53
CA ILE A 49 0.51 -2.00 -2.64
C ILE A 49 0.03 -0.67 -3.22
N LYS A 50 0.93 0.22 -3.65
CA LYS A 50 0.56 1.47 -4.31
C LYS A 50 -0.33 1.23 -5.54
N ASN A 51 -0.01 0.23 -6.35
CA ASN A 51 -0.82 -0.13 -7.51
C ASN A 51 -2.18 -0.74 -7.12
N GLN A 52 -2.28 -1.45 -5.99
CA GLN A 52 -3.54 -2.02 -5.49
C GLN A 52 -4.42 -1.01 -4.77
N LEU A 53 -3.82 -0.04 -4.09
CA LEU A 53 -4.53 1.08 -3.47
C LEU A 53 -5.12 2.02 -4.53
N GLY A 54 -4.67 1.89 -5.78
CA GLY A 54 -5.10 2.76 -6.87
C GLY A 54 -4.46 4.14 -6.82
N SER A 55 -4.98 5.01 -7.65
CA SER A 55 -4.53 6.40 -7.79
C SER A 55 -5.62 7.40 -7.34
N LEU A 56 -6.54 6.96 -6.47
CA LEU A 56 -7.62 7.80 -5.97
C LEU A 56 -7.11 8.82 -4.95
N ALA A 57 -7.48 10.05 -5.11
CA ALA A 57 -7.35 11.12 -4.14
C ALA A 57 -8.73 11.74 -3.87
N THR A 58 -9.02 12.08 -2.61
CA THR A 58 -10.26 12.75 -2.20
C THR A 58 -9.91 14.05 -1.45
N ILE A 59 -10.87 14.97 -1.41
CA ILE A 59 -10.79 16.17 -0.58
C ILE A 59 -11.90 16.07 0.45
N ASP A 60 -11.52 15.93 1.71
CA ASP A 60 -12.42 15.72 2.82
C ASP A 60 -12.26 16.78 3.90
N ILE A 61 -13.26 16.89 4.79
CA ILE A 61 -13.18 17.75 5.96
C ILE A 61 -12.16 17.16 6.95
N ASP A 62 -11.25 17.98 7.44
CA ASP A 62 -10.26 17.57 8.44
C ASP A 62 -10.84 17.66 9.87
N TYR A 63 -11.64 16.66 10.23
CA TYR A 63 -12.25 16.57 11.56
C TYR A 63 -11.22 16.52 12.69
N GLU A 64 -10.02 15.95 12.46
CA GLU A 64 -8.97 15.87 13.48
C GLU A 64 -8.41 17.25 13.80
N ALA A 65 -8.10 18.04 12.77
CA ALA A 65 -7.64 19.42 12.96
C ALA A 65 -8.72 20.31 13.58
N LEU A 66 -9.99 20.10 13.22
CA LEU A 66 -11.13 20.83 13.80
C LEU A 66 -11.31 20.50 15.27
N MET A 67 -11.26 19.24 15.67
CA MET A 67 -11.40 18.82 17.08
C MET A 67 -10.19 19.25 17.92
N ALA A 68 -8.98 19.23 17.36
CA ALA A 68 -7.76 19.63 18.07
C ALA A 68 -7.71 21.15 18.37
N ASN A 69 -8.33 21.97 17.52
CA ASN A 69 -8.30 23.43 17.63
C ASN A 69 -9.45 24.02 18.48
N SER A 70 -10.41 23.20 18.93
CA SER A 70 -11.58 23.65 19.65
C SER A 70 -11.56 23.20 21.10
N GLU A 71 -11.37 24.12 22.05
CA GLU A 71 -11.61 23.90 23.48
C GLU A 71 -13.10 23.63 23.82
N GLY A 72 -14.02 23.65 22.84
CA GLY A 72 -15.46 23.54 23.02
C GLY A 72 -16.24 22.76 21.95
N GLY A 73 -15.57 22.00 21.08
CA GLY A 73 -16.19 21.32 19.93
C GLY A 73 -16.21 22.24 18.70
N ALA A 74 -15.63 21.75 17.58
CA ALA A 74 -15.66 22.49 16.32
C ALA A 74 -17.10 22.57 15.82
N SER A 75 -17.57 23.78 15.54
CA SER A 75 -18.87 23.96 14.91
C SER A 75 -18.73 23.69 13.40
N MET A 76 -19.48 22.73 12.90
CA MET A 76 -19.60 22.48 11.44
C MET A 76 -20.11 23.72 10.67
N GLU A 77 -20.70 24.68 11.39
CA GLU A 77 -21.18 25.93 10.81
C GLU A 77 -20.06 26.81 10.26
N GLU A 78 -18.83 26.68 10.76
CA GLU A 78 -17.68 27.47 10.31
C GLU A 78 -17.08 26.98 8.99
N ILE A 79 -17.35 25.74 8.60
CA ILE A 79 -16.82 25.14 7.36
C ILE A 79 -17.60 25.70 6.17
N GLN A 80 -16.88 26.25 5.20
CA GLN A 80 -17.47 26.68 3.94
C GLN A 80 -17.41 25.54 2.92
N PRO A 81 -18.50 25.28 2.14
CA PRO A 81 -18.47 24.31 1.07
C PRO A 81 -17.35 24.60 0.05
N LEU A 82 -16.79 23.55 -0.54
CA LEU A 82 -15.85 23.71 -1.65
C LEU A 82 -16.59 24.29 -2.86
N PRO A 83 -16.10 25.39 -3.45
CA PRO A 83 -16.67 25.90 -4.69
C PRO A 83 -16.50 24.88 -5.83
N GLU A 84 -17.57 24.65 -6.60
CA GLU A 84 -17.56 23.72 -7.73
C GLU A 84 -16.47 24.11 -8.76
N GLU A 85 -16.25 25.42 -8.96
CA GLU A 85 -15.20 25.94 -9.85
C GLU A 85 -13.80 25.53 -9.37
N LEU A 86 -13.55 25.51 -8.07
CA LEU A 86 -12.27 25.06 -7.51
C LEU A 86 -12.07 23.56 -7.76
N ILE A 87 -13.12 22.74 -7.58
CA ILE A 87 -13.08 21.31 -7.85
C ILE A 87 -12.75 21.04 -9.33
N LYS A 88 -13.41 21.77 -10.26
CA LYS A 88 -13.12 21.67 -11.69
C LYS A 88 -11.70 22.10 -12.02
N GLN A 89 -11.22 23.21 -11.44
CA GLN A 89 -9.84 23.68 -11.63
C GLN A 89 -8.82 22.64 -11.18
N ILE A 90 -9.06 21.96 -10.05
CA ILE A 90 -8.20 20.88 -9.57
C ILE A 90 -8.31 19.67 -10.51
N GLY A 91 -9.52 19.33 -10.98
CA GLY A 91 -9.76 18.21 -11.89
C GLY A 91 -9.15 18.35 -13.28
N GLU A 92 -8.92 19.58 -13.74
CA GLU A 92 -8.29 19.88 -15.05
C GLU A 92 -6.75 19.87 -15.02
N ARG A 93 -6.14 19.53 -13.88
CA ARG A 93 -4.67 19.47 -13.76
C ARG A 93 -4.10 18.30 -14.54
N SER A 94 -2.85 18.41 -14.95
CA SER A 94 -2.15 17.45 -15.81
C SER A 94 -1.96 16.06 -15.18
N GLU A 95 -1.85 16.01 -13.86
CA GLU A 95 -1.70 14.76 -13.08
C GLU A 95 -3.03 14.02 -12.85
N VAL A 96 -4.18 14.68 -13.11
CA VAL A 96 -5.51 14.10 -12.96
C VAL A 96 -5.96 13.46 -14.27
N LYS A 97 -6.29 12.18 -14.22
CA LYS A 97 -6.82 11.42 -15.34
C LYS A 97 -8.33 11.61 -15.48
N GLN A 98 -9.05 11.62 -14.36
CA GLN A 98 -10.49 11.76 -14.29
C GLN A 98 -10.87 12.25 -12.90
N TYR A 99 -11.96 13.00 -12.79
CA TYR A 99 -12.48 13.46 -11.51
C TYR A 99 -14.01 13.42 -11.48
N ASP A 100 -14.53 13.35 -10.27
CA ASP A 100 -15.93 13.50 -9.95
C ASP A 100 -16.08 14.30 -8.64
N TYR A 101 -17.27 14.74 -8.33
CA TYR A 101 -17.61 15.28 -7.03
C TYR A 101 -18.99 14.73 -6.62
N LEU A 102 -18.97 14.03 -5.49
CA LEU A 102 -20.13 13.34 -4.96
C LEU A 102 -20.95 14.28 -4.08
N ARG A 103 -22.27 14.25 -4.25
CA ARG A 103 -23.19 14.79 -3.27
C ARG A 103 -23.72 13.62 -2.45
N GLU A 104 -23.50 13.64 -1.15
CA GLU A 104 -23.84 12.52 -0.28
C GLU A 104 -25.02 12.89 0.64
N ALA A 105 -25.93 11.94 0.84
CA ALA A 105 -27.01 12.02 1.78
C ALA A 105 -27.23 10.68 2.48
N SER A 106 -27.71 10.72 3.72
CA SER A 106 -28.13 9.55 4.46
C SER A 106 -29.61 9.67 4.80
N ILE A 107 -30.42 8.72 4.36
CA ILE A 107 -31.83 8.67 4.61
C ILE A 107 -32.12 7.60 5.65
N ALA A 108 -32.75 8.01 6.76
CA ALA A 108 -33.29 7.06 7.72
C ALA A 108 -34.58 6.46 7.17
N VAL A 109 -34.66 5.13 7.17
CA VAL A 109 -35.79 4.37 6.60
C VAL A 109 -36.46 3.51 7.67
N GLU A 110 -37.77 3.22 7.51
CA GLU A 110 -38.55 2.44 8.45
C GLU A 110 -38.72 0.98 8.02
N ASN A 111 -39.27 0.76 6.82
CA ASN A 111 -39.61 -0.57 6.34
C ASN A 111 -38.58 -1.11 5.32
N PHE A 112 -37.89 -0.21 4.62
CA PHE A 112 -36.83 -0.61 3.72
C PHE A 112 -35.66 -1.22 4.53
N LYS A 113 -35.19 -2.40 4.13
CA LYS A 113 -34.21 -3.14 4.90
C LYS A 113 -32.78 -2.89 4.40
N PRO A 114 -31.94 -2.18 5.18
CA PRO A 114 -30.52 -2.14 4.88
C PRO A 114 -29.91 -3.51 5.10
N TYR A 115 -28.91 -3.83 4.29
CA TYR A 115 -28.10 -5.03 4.51
C TYR A 115 -27.34 -4.90 5.82
N ARG A 116 -27.33 -5.97 6.64
CA ARG A 116 -26.58 -6.06 7.87
C ARG A 116 -25.74 -7.33 7.89
N PHE A 117 -24.48 -7.18 8.26
CA PHE A 117 -23.64 -8.35 8.53
C PHE A 117 -24.26 -9.12 9.71
N SER A 118 -24.74 -10.33 9.48
CA SER A 118 -25.19 -11.22 10.54
C SER A 118 -24.00 -11.71 11.36
N ARG A 119 -23.59 -10.93 12.34
CA ARG A 119 -22.81 -11.45 13.47
C ARG A 119 -23.74 -11.55 14.65
N GLN A 120 -24.09 -12.83 14.97
CA GLN A 120 -24.75 -13.30 16.18
C GLN A 120 -26.08 -12.63 16.54
N GLU A 121 -27.16 -13.37 16.32
CA GLU A 121 -28.50 -13.10 16.85
C GLU A 121 -28.56 -13.08 18.40
N ASP A 122 -27.46 -13.37 19.11
CA ASP A 122 -27.42 -13.56 20.56
C ASP A 122 -26.61 -12.52 21.36
N ASP A 123 -26.12 -11.42 20.74
CA ASP A 123 -25.40 -10.41 21.51
C ASP A 123 -26.33 -9.29 21.99
N ASP A 124 -27.02 -9.55 23.14
CA ASP A 124 -27.81 -8.56 23.92
C ASP A 124 -26.96 -7.37 24.39
N ASN A 125 -25.66 -7.32 24.08
CA ASN A 125 -24.71 -6.28 24.42
C ASN A 125 -24.43 -5.25 23.30
N VAL A 126 -25.20 -5.28 22.23
CA VAL A 126 -25.19 -4.16 21.26
C VAL A 126 -25.73 -2.95 22.02
N MET A 127 -24.84 -2.01 22.35
CA MET A 127 -25.26 -0.70 22.89
C MET A 127 -26.35 -0.15 21.97
N ASN A 128 -27.58 -0.16 22.46
CA ASN A 128 -28.73 0.40 21.79
C ASN A 128 -28.62 1.94 21.90
N VAL A 129 -27.68 2.51 21.13
CA VAL A 129 -27.52 3.96 21.03
C VAL A 129 -28.76 4.48 20.29
N GLY A 130 -29.79 4.78 21.05
CA GLY A 130 -30.99 5.49 20.59
C GLY A 130 -31.70 4.84 19.40
N GLY A 131 -32.23 3.60 19.59
CA GLY A 131 -33.05 2.92 18.54
C GLY A 131 -32.38 2.97 17.18
N MET A 132 -31.54 1.99 16.88
CA MET A 132 -30.64 1.95 15.72
C MET A 132 -31.41 2.19 14.42
N LEU A 133 -31.17 3.35 13.84
CA LEU A 133 -31.81 3.74 12.60
C LEU A 133 -31.23 2.95 11.43
N SER A 134 -32.12 2.47 10.59
CA SER A 134 -31.75 1.93 9.30
C SER A 134 -31.38 3.09 8.37
N LEU A 135 -30.09 3.27 8.07
CA LEU A 135 -29.61 4.33 7.18
C LEU A 135 -29.29 3.77 5.79
N ILE A 136 -29.75 4.45 4.77
CA ILE A 136 -29.37 4.24 3.37
C ILE A 136 -28.55 5.44 2.92
N HIS A 137 -27.41 5.18 2.30
CA HIS A 137 -26.49 6.22 1.85
C HIS A 137 -26.67 6.46 0.35
N LEU A 138 -27.06 7.68 -0.01
CA LEU A 138 -27.14 8.14 -1.38
C LEU A 138 -25.82 8.80 -1.78
N ALA A 139 -25.22 8.35 -2.88
CA ALA A 139 -24.00 8.90 -3.45
C ALA A 139 -24.30 9.43 -4.85
N GLY A 140 -24.38 10.73 -4.97
CA GLY A 140 -24.54 11.40 -6.25
C GLY A 140 -23.24 11.41 -7.04
N THR A 141 -23.34 11.28 -8.38
CA THR A 141 -22.20 11.37 -9.30
C THR A 141 -22.56 12.21 -10.51
N ASN A 142 -21.60 12.90 -11.11
CA ASN A 142 -21.76 13.59 -12.39
C ASN A 142 -21.36 12.73 -13.58
N LEU A 143 -20.78 11.56 -13.33
CA LEU A 143 -20.31 10.66 -14.37
C LEU A 143 -21.38 9.64 -14.75
N LEU A 144 -21.36 9.22 -16.01
CA LEU A 144 -22.23 8.12 -16.47
C LEU A 144 -21.87 6.82 -15.75
N LYS A 145 -20.59 6.62 -15.46
CA LYS A 145 -20.03 5.51 -14.72
C LYS A 145 -19.28 6.07 -13.52
N PRO A 146 -19.71 5.83 -12.27
CA PRO A 146 -19.03 6.33 -11.07
C PRO A 146 -17.57 5.86 -11.00
N LEU A 147 -16.69 6.66 -10.37
CA LEU A 147 -15.26 6.40 -10.33
C LEU A 147 -14.91 5.07 -9.66
N ASP A 148 -15.64 4.66 -8.63
CA ASP A 148 -15.46 3.39 -7.93
C ASP A 148 -15.50 2.17 -8.87
N PHE A 149 -16.26 2.27 -9.97
CA PHE A 149 -16.30 1.22 -11.00
C PHE A 149 -15.12 1.29 -11.98
N GLU A 150 -14.51 2.46 -12.17
CA GLU A 150 -13.28 2.60 -12.96
C GLU A 150 -12.08 2.01 -12.24
N GLU A 151 -12.01 2.18 -10.93
CA GLU A 151 -10.95 1.63 -10.09
C GLU A 151 -11.10 0.12 -9.83
N GLY A 152 -12.25 -0.47 -10.17
CA GLY A 152 -12.52 -1.89 -9.96
C GLY A 152 -12.78 -2.29 -8.51
N THR A 153 -13.04 -1.32 -7.63
CA THR A 153 -13.47 -1.56 -6.25
C THR A 153 -14.86 -2.17 -6.21
N VAL A 154 -15.71 -1.79 -7.16
CA VAL A 154 -17.03 -2.36 -7.40
C VAL A 154 -17.19 -2.77 -8.88
N ASN A 155 -17.98 -3.81 -9.13
CA ASN A 155 -18.26 -4.30 -10.48
C ASN A 155 -19.76 -4.37 -10.74
N LEU A 156 -20.20 -3.84 -11.89
CA LEU A 156 -21.58 -3.99 -12.32
C LEU A 156 -21.82 -5.45 -12.71
N THR A 157 -22.82 -6.08 -12.08
CA THR A 157 -23.16 -7.50 -12.33
C THR A 157 -24.42 -7.64 -13.18
N GLN A 158 -25.37 -6.70 -13.06
CA GLN A 158 -26.61 -6.70 -13.83
C GLN A 158 -27.01 -5.27 -14.22
N GLY A 159 -27.72 -5.13 -15.34
CA GLY A 159 -28.24 -3.85 -15.78
C GLY A 159 -27.21 -2.99 -16.54
N ARG A 160 -27.25 -1.69 -16.34
CA ARG A 160 -26.45 -0.69 -17.04
C ARG A 160 -26.08 0.49 -16.15
N PHE A 161 -25.10 1.26 -16.59
CA PHE A 161 -24.79 2.56 -16.02
C PHE A 161 -25.81 3.64 -16.45
N PHE A 162 -25.65 4.86 -15.95
CA PHE A 162 -26.50 6.00 -16.26
C PHE A 162 -26.38 6.41 -17.73
N THR A 163 -27.44 7.01 -18.24
CA THR A 163 -27.44 7.66 -19.54
C THR A 163 -27.25 9.18 -19.42
N GLU A 164 -26.79 9.83 -20.48
CA GLU A 164 -26.63 11.29 -20.51
C GLU A 164 -27.94 12.03 -20.19
N GLU A 165 -29.08 11.49 -20.62
CA GLU A 165 -30.38 12.06 -20.34
C GLU A 165 -30.74 11.98 -18.84
N GLU A 166 -30.49 10.84 -18.21
CA GLU A 166 -30.75 10.62 -16.79
C GLU A 166 -29.86 11.54 -15.93
N GLN A 167 -28.58 11.71 -16.30
CA GLN A 167 -27.69 12.65 -15.65
C GLN A 167 -28.17 14.11 -15.81
N ARG A 168 -28.49 14.51 -17.05
CA ARG A 168 -28.89 15.88 -17.36
C ARG A 168 -30.23 16.27 -16.73
N THR A 169 -31.16 15.30 -16.58
CA THR A 169 -32.50 15.57 -16.03
C THR A 169 -32.60 15.33 -14.53
N GLY A 170 -31.56 14.80 -13.90
CA GLY A 170 -31.58 14.40 -12.49
C GLY A 170 -32.68 13.33 -12.24
N LYS A 171 -32.85 12.38 -13.16
CA LYS A 171 -33.86 11.33 -13.01
C LYS A 171 -33.51 10.47 -11.79
N ARG A 172 -34.49 10.10 -10.97
CA ARG A 172 -34.31 9.21 -9.81
C ARG A 172 -34.11 7.77 -10.25
N VAL A 173 -32.92 7.50 -10.73
CA VAL A 173 -32.41 6.16 -11.07
C VAL A 173 -31.24 5.82 -10.19
N GLY A 174 -31.07 4.54 -9.84
CA GLY A 174 -30.01 4.12 -8.91
C GLY A 174 -29.31 2.84 -9.32
N LEU A 175 -28.02 2.75 -8.91
CA LEU A 175 -27.26 1.51 -8.87
C LEU A 175 -27.19 1.07 -7.41
N ILE A 176 -27.56 -0.18 -7.11
CA ILE A 176 -27.61 -0.74 -5.76
C ILE A 176 -26.69 -1.96 -5.65
N SER A 177 -26.27 -2.31 -4.44
CA SER A 177 -25.47 -3.52 -4.21
C SER A 177 -26.30 -4.80 -4.40
N GLU A 178 -25.63 -5.92 -4.68
CA GLU A 178 -26.30 -7.24 -4.73
C GLU A 178 -26.94 -7.60 -3.39
N GLU A 179 -26.25 -7.26 -2.30
CA GLU A 179 -26.69 -7.53 -0.93
C GLU A 179 -27.98 -6.77 -0.61
N LEU A 180 -28.03 -5.48 -0.94
CA LEU A 180 -29.22 -4.64 -0.75
C LEU A 180 -30.39 -5.10 -1.62
N ALA A 181 -30.09 -5.50 -2.86
CA ALA A 181 -31.07 -6.06 -3.79
C ALA A 181 -31.69 -7.37 -3.27
N GLN A 182 -30.87 -8.27 -2.76
CA GLN A 182 -31.30 -9.56 -2.21
C GLN A 182 -32.16 -9.37 -0.95
N GLU A 183 -31.72 -8.50 -0.02
CA GLU A 183 -32.44 -8.25 1.24
C GLU A 183 -33.86 -7.73 1.04
N ASN A 184 -34.08 -6.95 -0.04
CA ASN A 184 -35.37 -6.36 -0.36
C ASN A 184 -36.11 -7.04 -1.54
N GLY A 185 -35.55 -8.12 -2.11
CA GLY A 185 -36.13 -8.86 -3.22
C GLY A 185 -36.29 -8.04 -4.50
N LEU A 186 -35.32 -7.17 -4.80
CA LEU A 186 -35.34 -6.20 -5.89
C LEU A 186 -34.52 -6.68 -7.09
N ALA A 187 -34.94 -6.29 -8.29
CA ALA A 187 -34.28 -6.57 -9.56
C ALA A 187 -34.12 -5.30 -10.41
N VAL A 188 -33.28 -5.38 -11.45
CA VAL A 188 -33.13 -4.29 -12.42
C VAL A 188 -34.49 -4.03 -13.12
N GLY A 189 -34.91 -2.76 -13.16
CA GLY A 189 -36.15 -2.30 -13.67
C GLY A 189 -37.26 -2.12 -12.63
N ASP A 190 -37.05 -2.61 -11.41
CA ASP A 190 -37.98 -2.36 -10.30
C ASP A 190 -37.82 -0.91 -9.79
N THR A 191 -38.90 -0.42 -9.16
CA THR A 191 -38.86 0.83 -8.42
C THR A 191 -38.80 0.52 -6.93
N MET A 192 -37.65 0.79 -6.28
CA MET A 192 -37.56 0.78 -4.82
C MET A 192 -38.13 2.08 -4.26
N VAL A 193 -38.76 2.02 -3.11
CA VAL A 193 -39.21 3.18 -2.36
C VAL A 193 -38.54 3.24 -1.03
N LEU A 194 -37.73 4.30 -0.82
CA LEU A 194 -37.16 4.57 0.50
C LEU A 194 -38.24 5.33 1.30
N ASP A 195 -38.78 4.68 2.30
CA ASP A 195 -39.79 5.23 3.21
C ASP A 195 -39.05 6.03 4.32
N GLY A 196 -38.73 7.29 4.03
CA GLY A 196 -37.96 8.17 4.89
C GLY A 196 -38.61 8.40 6.25
N GLN A 197 -37.75 8.64 7.26
CA GLN A 197 -38.15 9.07 8.61
C GLN A 197 -37.48 10.37 8.98
N PHE A 198 -38.24 11.32 9.50
CA PHE A 198 -37.73 12.53 10.14
C PHE A 198 -37.49 12.27 11.61
N ILE A 199 -36.38 12.78 12.15
CA ILE A 199 -35.90 12.44 13.47
C ILE A 199 -35.43 13.69 14.23
N ASP A 200 -35.93 13.85 15.44
CA ASP A 200 -35.47 14.89 16.35
C ASP A 200 -34.66 14.30 17.50
N TYR A 201 -33.38 14.68 17.56
CA TYR A 201 -32.45 14.34 18.63
C TYR A 201 -32.37 15.39 19.74
N SER A 202 -33.12 16.51 19.66
CA SER A 202 -32.98 17.65 20.56
C SER A 202 -33.53 17.38 21.96
N SER A 203 -34.39 16.36 22.13
CA SER A 203 -35.06 16.03 23.42
C SER A 203 -34.13 15.44 24.47
N GLY A 204 -32.93 14.93 24.11
CA GLY A 204 -31.95 14.32 25.02
C GLY A 204 -32.37 12.97 25.61
N GLU A 205 -33.57 12.49 25.32
CA GLU A 205 -34.11 11.16 25.63
C GLU A 205 -34.14 10.30 24.34
N GLU A 206 -35.08 9.40 24.20
CA GLU A 206 -35.26 8.67 22.95
C GLU A 206 -35.64 9.65 21.83
N PRO A 207 -34.98 9.54 20.61
CA PRO A 207 -35.24 10.46 19.53
C PRO A 207 -36.71 10.38 19.07
N GLU A 208 -37.36 11.53 18.88
CA GLU A 208 -38.70 11.59 18.36
C GLU A 208 -38.68 11.31 16.86
N LYS A 209 -39.56 10.39 16.38
CA LYS A 209 -39.62 9.97 15.01
C LYS A 209 -40.99 10.32 14.39
N GLN A 210 -40.96 10.85 13.19
CA GLN A 210 -42.16 11.09 12.41
C GLN A 210 -41.97 10.51 11.02
N LYS A 211 -43.07 10.07 10.39
CA LYS A 211 -43.05 9.59 9.01
C LYS A 211 -42.55 10.71 8.09
N GLY A 212 -41.46 10.43 7.36
CA GLY A 212 -40.90 11.30 6.34
C GLY A 212 -41.51 11.11 4.95
N ASN A 213 -40.78 11.55 3.94
CA ASN A 213 -41.18 11.43 2.55
C ASN A 213 -40.87 10.04 1.99
N ASP A 214 -41.64 9.62 1.01
CA ASP A 214 -41.36 8.42 0.21
C ASP A 214 -40.51 8.81 -1.01
N TYR A 215 -39.34 8.17 -1.19
CA TYR A 215 -38.40 8.45 -2.29
C TYR A 215 -38.41 7.27 -3.29
N PRO A 216 -39.21 7.31 -4.38
CA PRO A 216 -39.17 6.29 -5.41
C PRO A 216 -37.90 6.42 -6.27
N ILE A 217 -37.15 5.33 -6.43
CA ILE A 217 -35.94 5.26 -7.24
C ILE A 217 -35.99 4.03 -8.15
N GLU A 218 -35.84 4.21 -9.45
CA GLU A 218 -35.81 3.12 -10.44
C GLU A 218 -34.42 2.47 -10.43
N ILE A 219 -34.35 1.16 -10.28
CA ILE A 219 -33.08 0.41 -10.27
C ILE A 219 -32.64 0.16 -11.71
N VAL A 220 -31.55 0.78 -12.15
CA VAL A 220 -30.99 0.61 -13.50
C VAL A 220 -29.80 -0.35 -13.55
N GLY A 221 -29.17 -0.65 -12.41
CA GLY A 221 -28.11 -1.63 -12.32
C GLY A 221 -27.89 -2.14 -10.91
N ILE A 222 -27.27 -3.30 -10.82
CA ILE A 222 -26.89 -3.96 -9.58
C ILE A 222 -25.38 -4.21 -9.64
N PHE A 223 -24.68 -3.89 -8.55
CA PHE A 223 -23.23 -4.03 -8.46
C PHE A 223 -22.81 -4.91 -7.29
N LYS A 224 -21.62 -5.46 -7.40
CA LYS A 224 -20.98 -6.26 -6.35
C LYS A 224 -19.71 -5.59 -5.87
N ASN A 225 -19.51 -5.59 -4.56
CA ASN A 225 -18.33 -5.02 -3.93
C ASN A 225 -17.22 -6.09 -3.83
N THR A 226 -16.14 -5.94 -4.62
CA THR A 226 -15.11 -6.98 -4.77
C THR A 226 -14.09 -7.01 -3.65
N ASN A 227 -13.88 -5.91 -2.95
CA ASN A 227 -12.84 -5.80 -1.92
C ASN A 227 -13.32 -6.23 -0.54
N LEU A 228 -14.62 -6.06 -0.25
CA LEU A 228 -15.19 -6.40 1.05
C LEU A 228 -15.44 -7.90 1.24
N GLU A 229 -15.69 -8.66 0.16
CA GLU A 229 -15.83 -10.12 0.26
C GLU A 229 -14.54 -10.80 0.76
N LYS A 230 -13.39 -10.35 0.29
CA LYS A 230 -12.09 -10.93 0.70
C LYS A 230 -11.74 -10.62 2.15
N ALA A 231 -12.20 -9.49 2.68
CA ALA A 231 -11.97 -9.10 4.07
C ALA A 231 -12.84 -9.91 5.05
N ASN A 232 -14.04 -10.32 4.62
CA ASN A 232 -15.02 -10.98 5.47
C ASN A 232 -14.79 -12.50 5.65
N GLU A 233 -14.16 -13.17 4.67
CA GLU A 233 -13.87 -14.60 4.79
C GLU A 233 -12.83 -14.95 5.87
N LYS A 234 -12.07 -13.98 6.39
CA LYS A 234 -10.88 -14.24 7.22
C LYS A 234 -10.87 -13.66 8.63
N ASN A 235 -11.82 -12.82 9.03
CA ASN A 235 -11.75 -12.12 10.32
C ASN A 235 -12.84 -12.54 11.31
N ASP A 236 -12.56 -13.59 12.08
CA ASP A 236 -13.43 -14.09 13.18
C ASP A 236 -13.37 -13.24 14.47
N ASN A 237 -12.49 -12.24 14.60
CA ASN A 237 -12.22 -11.63 15.92
C ASN A 237 -11.96 -10.10 15.94
N SER A 238 -12.30 -9.33 14.93
CA SER A 238 -12.23 -7.87 15.07
C SER A 238 -13.62 -7.29 15.34
N SER A 239 -13.74 -6.53 16.44
CA SER A 239 -14.90 -5.69 16.71
C SER A 239 -15.14 -4.77 15.52
N SER A 240 -16.05 -5.16 14.64
CA SER A 240 -16.44 -4.35 13.49
C SER A 240 -17.10 -3.08 13.99
N SER A 241 -16.59 -1.96 13.52
CA SER A 241 -17.18 -0.65 13.72
C SER A 241 -18.65 -0.68 13.27
N PHE A 242 -19.53 0.01 14.00
CA PHE A 242 -20.96 0.19 13.68
C PHE A 242 -21.24 0.76 12.27
N PHE A 243 -20.21 1.16 11.54
CA PHE A 243 -20.27 1.78 10.22
C PHE A 243 -19.79 0.88 9.07
N ASP A 244 -19.52 -0.40 9.33
CA ASP A 244 -18.91 -1.32 8.33
C ASP A 244 -19.91 -1.76 7.24
N ASP A 245 -21.21 -1.55 7.45
CA ASP A 245 -22.27 -1.93 6.49
C ASP A 245 -22.56 -0.84 5.45
N SER A 246 -22.01 0.38 5.60
CA SER A 246 -22.31 1.51 4.74
C SER A 246 -21.99 1.32 3.26
N PRO A 247 -20.92 0.60 2.86
CA PRO A 247 -20.64 0.36 1.44
C PRO A 247 -21.66 -0.55 0.75
N PHE A 248 -22.33 -1.44 1.51
CA PHE A 248 -23.37 -2.31 0.98
C PHE A 248 -24.72 -1.58 0.87
N ASN A 249 -24.92 -0.55 1.71
CA ASN A 249 -26.13 0.26 1.76
C ASN A 249 -25.98 1.56 0.97
N ARG A 250 -24.99 1.64 0.08
CA ARG A 250 -24.77 2.78 -0.81
C ARG A 250 -25.56 2.63 -2.11
N ILE A 251 -26.23 3.70 -2.51
CA ILE A 251 -26.96 3.83 -3.77
C ILE A 251 -26.31 4.93 -4.58
N TYR A 252 -25.76 4.61 -5.75
CA TYR A 252 -25.26 5.63 -6.67
C TYR A 252 -26.42 6.19 -7.48
N MET A 253 -26.47 7.51 -7.65
CA MET A 253 -27.51 8.24 -8.35
C MET A 253 -26.93 9.45 -9.09
N PRO A 254 -27.66 10.06 -10.07
CA PRO A 254 -27.32 11.38 -10.58
C PRO A 254 -27.26 12.44 -9.47
N ASN A 255 -26.27 13.32 -9.49
CA ASN A 255 -26.09 14.36 -8.47
C ASN A 255 -27.32 15.25 -8.26
N ASP A 256 -28.00 15.63 -9.34
CA ASP A 256 -29.22 16.47 -9.27
C ASP A 256 -30.41 15.72 -8.67
N ALA A 257 -30.46 14.38 -8.82
CA ALA A 257 -31.48 13.56 -8.15
C ALA A 257 -31.23 13.56 -6.63
N VAL A 258 -29.98 13.39 -6.18
CA VAL A 258 -29.63 13.45 -4.74
C VAL A 258 -29.89 14.84 -4.19
N LYS A 259 -29.54 15.91 -4.92
CA LYS A 259 -29.84 17.29 -4.52
C LYS A 259 -31.34 17.49 -4.25
N THR A 260 -32.18 17.03 -5.15
CA THR A 260 -33.65 17.15 -4.99
C THR A 260 -34.12 16.41 -3.73
N ILE A 261 -33.57 15.20 -3.46
CA ILE A 261 -33.91 14.43 -2.26
C ILE A 261 -33.49 15.18 -0.99
N ILE A 262 -32.27 15.74 -0.95
CA ILE A 262 -31.77 16.52 0.19
C ILE A 262 -32.68 17.73 0.47
N GLU A 263 -33.12 18.45 -0.58
CA GLU A 263 -34.01 19.60 -0.42
C GLU A 263 -35.40 19.19 0.08
N GLU A 264 -35.94 18.06 -0.40
CA GLU A 264 -37.19 17.48 0.09
C GLU A 264 -37.10 17.01 1.53
N GLU A 265 -36.00 16.33 1.88
CA GLU A 265 -35.68 15.84 3.26
C GLU A 265 -35.63 17.01 4.24
N ARG A 266 -34.85 18.05 3.91
CA ARG A 266 -34.71 19.25 4.73
C ARG A 266 -36.02 19.98 4.93
N THR A 267 -36.78 20.15 3.86
CA THR A 267 -38.11 20.84 3.93
C THR A 267 -39.11 20.04 4.76
N GLY A 268 -39.09 18.72 4.62
CA GLY A 268 -39.95 17.83 5.40
C GLY A 268 -39.55 17.79 6.88
N GLN A 269 -38.26 17.69 7.17
CA GLN A 269 -37.71 17.73 8.53
C GLN A 269 -38.10 19.02 9.26
N GLN A 270 -37.95 20.17 8.59
CA GLN A 270 -38.34 21.47 9.16
C GLN A 270 -39.86 21.58 9.40
N ALA A 271 -40.65 20.98 8.52
CA ALA A 271 -42.10 20.96 8.68
C ALA A 271 -42.54 20.04 9.84
N ALA A 272 -41.90 18.89 10.02
CA ALA A 272 -42.13 17.94 11.07
C ALA A 272 -41.72 18.49 12.45
N PHE A 273 -40.54 19.13 12.49
CA PHE A 273 -39.89 19.63 13.72
C PHE A 273 -39.49 21.11 13.55
N PRO A 274 -40.44 22.07 13.66
CA PRO A 274 -40.16 23.49 13.41
C PRO A 274 -39.18 24.13 14.41
N ALA A 275 -38.99 23.52 15.55
CA ALA A 275 -38.10 24.01 16.62
C ALA A 275 -36.63 23.53 16.45
N THR A 276 -36.40 22.55 15.59
CA THR A 276 -35.06 22.05 15.29
C THR A 276 -34.43 22.84 14.15
N ASP A 277 -33.13 23.04 14.24
CA ASP A 277 -32.36 23.55 13.10
C ASP A 277 -32.36 22.46 12.00
N PRO A 278 -32.87 22.74 10.78
CA PRO A 278 -32.89 21.75 9.69
C PRO A 278 -31.50 21.44 9.14
N GLY A 279 -30.45 21.89 9.78
CA GLY A 279 -29.07 21.77 9.33
C GLY A 279 -28.66 22.87 8.36
N SER A 280 -27.42 22.82 7.96
CA SER A 280 -26.84 23.82 7.05
C SER A 280 -27.45 23.73 5.63
N ASP A 281 -27.82 24.89 5.08
CA ASP A 281 -28.24 25.01 3.66
C ASP A 281 -27.07 24.88 2.67
N LYS A 282 -25.91 24.53 3.19
CA LYS A 282 -24.67 24.47 2.41
C LYS A 282 -24.56 23.18 1.63
N ASP A 283 -24.28 23.30 0.35
CA ASP A 283 -24.02 22.17 -0.56
C ASP A 283 -22.58 21.67 -0.35
N PHE A 284 -22.42 20.57 0.35
CA PHE A 284 -21.13 19.92 0.51
C PHE A 284 -20.93 18.86 -0.56
N PHE A 285 -19.72 18.85 -1.12
CA PHE A 285 -19.27 17.85 -2.07
C PHE A 285 -18.09 17.10 -1.50
N THR A 286 -18.01 15.82 -1.84
CA THR A 286 -16.83 14.97 -1.67
C THR A 286 -16.15 14.79 -3.02
N PRO A 287 -15.14 15.64 -3.36
CA PRO A 287 -14.42 15.51 -4.62
C PRO A 287 -13.53 14.28 -4.62
N GLN A 288 -13.52 13.59 -5.76
CA GLN A 288 -12.70 12.41 -6.01
C GLN A 288 -11.91 12.61 -7.30
N PHE A 289 -10.63 12.26 -7.28
CA PHE A 289 -9.70 12.43 -8.40
C PHE A 289 -8.94 11.11 -8.62
N ILE A 290 -9.00 10.58 -9.84
CA ILE A 290 -8.11 9.50 -10.27
C ILE A 290 -6.88 10.15 -10.88
N LEU A 291 -5.71 9.92 -10.30
CA LEU A 291 -4.44 10.40 -10.81
C LEU A 291 -3.90 9.49 -11.91
N ASN A 292 -3.00 9.99 -12.74
CA ASN A 292 -2.38 9.21 -13.82
C ASN A 292 -1.55 8.03 -13.27
N GLN A 293 -0.85 8.25 -12.15
CA GLN A 293 -0.02 7.26 -11.47
C GLN A 293 -0.15 7.44 -9.95
N PRO A 294 -0.05 6.36 -9.16
CA PRO A 294 -0.06 6.48 -7.70
C PRO A 294 1.08 7.35 -7.14
N GLU A 295 2.20 7.43 -7.86
CA GLU A 295 3.36 8.24 -7.50
C GLU A 295 3.08 9.75 -7.57
N ASP A 296 2.07 10.18 -8.33
CA ASP A 296 1.67 11.60 -8.45
C ASP A 296 0.93 12.10 -7.20
N ALA A 297 0.50 11.20 -6.30
CA ALA A 297 -0.36 11.52 -5.15
C ALA A 297 0.31 12.52 -4.18
N GLU A 298 1.57 12.35 -3.88
CA GLU A 298 2.29 13.25 -2.97
C GLU A 298 2.46 14.66 -3.57
N GLN A 299 2.77 14.74 -4.86
CA GLN A 299 2.85 16.01 -5.58
C GLN A 299 1.48 16.68 -5.62
N PHE A 300 0.43 15.94 -5.97
CA PHE A 300 -0.95 16.43 -5.98
C PHE A 300 -1.35 17.00 -4.62
N LYS A 301 -1.07 16.30 -3.53
CA LYS A 301 -1.35 16.73 -2.17
C LYS A 301 -0.64 18.04 -1.82
N GLN A 302 0.66 18.14 -2.13
CA GLN A 302 1.45 19.35 -1.86
C GLN A 302 0.96 20.58 -2.65
N GLU A 303 0.51 20.39 -3.87
CA GLU A 303 0.07 21.46 -4.75
C GLU A 303 -1.40 21.87 -4.56
N VAL A 304 -2.27 20.93 -4.12
CA VAL A 304 -3.70 21.18 -3.93
C VAL A 304 -4.01 21.68 -2.52
N THR A 305 -3.35 21.17 -1.47
CA THR A 305 -3.62 21.58 -0.08
C THR A 305 -3.60 23.11 0.13
N PRO A 306 -2.65 23.88 -0.45
CA PRO A 306 -2.66 25.33 -0.30
C PRO A 306 -3.82 26.07 -0.98
N LEU A 307 -4.55 25.41 -1.89
CA LEU A 307 -5.70 25.97 -2.61
C LEU A 307 -7.00 25.79 -1.85
N LEU A 308 -7.02 24.87 -0.87
CA LEU A 308 -8.22 24.51 -0.13
C LEU A 308 -8.55 25.56 0.93
N PRO A 309 -9.85 25.79 1.20
CA PRO A 309 -10.29 26.53 2.38
C PRO A 309 -9.83 25.85 3.67
N ASN A 310 -9.80 26.63 4.78
CA ASN A 310 -9.49 26.07 6.08
C ASN A 310 -10.52 24.97 6.46
N GLY A 311 -10.02 23.89 7.07
CA GLY A 311 -10.84 22.78 7.50
C GLY A 311 -10.95 21.63 6.49
N TYR A 312 -10.24 21.72 5.36
CA TYR A 312 -10.16 20.62 4.38
C TYR A 312 -8.75 20.04 4.28
N LYS A 313 -8.70 18.76 3.97
CA LYS A 313 -7.44 18.05 3.66
C LYS A 313 -7.58 17.19 2.40
N VAL A 314 -6.46 16.98 1.73
CA VAL A 314 -6.36 15.99 0.65
C VAL A 314 -5.98 14.66 1.27
N ASN A 315 -6.82 13.65 1.06
CA ASN A 315 -6.51 12.27 1.37
C ASN A 315 -6.19 11.53 0.06
N ALA A 316 -5.12 10.78 0.04
CA ALA A 316 -4.78 9.94 -1.10
C ALA A 316 -4.79 8.48 -0.67
N SER A 317 -5.16 7.57 -1.58
CA SER A 317 -5.11 6.13 -1.31
C SER A 317 -3.70 5.66 -0.90
N THR A 318 -2.66 6.41 -1.31
CA THR A 318 -1.28 6.19 -0.89
C THR A 318 -1.02 6.54 0.58
N ASP A 319 -1.86 7.32 1.25
CA ASP A 319 -1.70 7.65 2.68
C ASP A 319 -1.86 6.40 3.57
N GLU A 320 -2.71 5.46 3.16
CA GLU A 320 -2.80 4.12 3.79
C GLU A 320 -1.48 3.35 3.66
N TYR A 321 -0.79 3.51 2.51
CA TYR A 321 0.55 2.95 2.35
C TYR A 321 1.53 3.56 3.34
N ASP A 322 1.50 4.86 3.58
CA ASP A 322 2.48 5.53 4.46
C ASP A 322 2.36 5.05 5.91
N ARG A 323 1.17 4.65 6.35
CA ARG A 323 0.96 4.01 7.66
C ARG A 323 1.66 2.65 7.76
N VAL A 324 1.49 1.79 6.75
CA VAL A 324 2.16 0.48 6.66
C VAL A 324 3.61 0.64 6.17
N GLY A 325 3.82 1.58 5.25
CA GLY A 325 5.07 1.86 4.56
C GLY A 325 6.20 2.36 5.46
N THR A 326 5.88 3.01 6.59
CA THR A 326 6.90 3.43 7.57
C THR A 326 7.69 2.23 8.08
N SER A 327 7.04 1.13 8.40
CA SER A 327 7.68 -0.12 8.83
C SER A 327 8.46 -0.77 7.67
N MET A 328 7.90 -0.74 6.46
CA MET A 328 8.56 -1.25 5.25
C MET A 328 9.78 -0.43 4.87
N ASN A 329 9.70 0.89 4.93
CA ASN A 329 10.83 1.80 4.67
C ASN A 329 11.95 1.60 5.68
N ARG A 330 11.64 1.43 6.97
CA ARG A 330 12.63 1.08 8.01
C ARG A 330 13.31 -0.25 7.69
N LEU A 331 12.56 -1.26 7.28
CA LEU A 331 13.10 -2.57 6.90
C LEU A 331 14.02 -2.47 5.68
N SER A 332 13.66 -1.71 4.66
CA SER A 332 14.48 -1.42 3.48
C SER A 332 15.78 -0.71 3.87
N GLN A 333 15.72 0.31 4.74
CA GLN A 333 16.90 1.02 5.24
C GLN A 333 17.82 0.11 6.03
N ILE A 334 17.30 -0.68 6.97
CA ILE A 334 18.07 -1.66 7.74
C ILE A 334 18.76 -2.64 6.81
N SER A 335 18.04 -3.18 5.83
CA SER A 335 18.59 -4.11 4.83
C SER A 335 19.72 -3.47 4.02
N SER A 336 19.58 -2.21 3.63
CA SER A 336 20.62 -1.44 2.93
C SER A 336 21.88 -1.26 3.80
N TYR A 337 21.71 -0.95 5.09
CA TYR A 337 22.84 -0.86 6.03
C TYR A 337 23.52 -2.22 6.20
N VAL A 338 22.77 -3.31 6.29
CA VAL A 338 23.32 -4.68 6.38
C VAL A 338 24.15 -4.99 5.14
N VAL A 339 23.68 -4.64 3.93
CA VAL A 339 24.49 -4.81 2.69
C VAL A 339 25.80 -4.04 2.77
N VAL A 340 25.78 -2.77 3.16
CA VAL A 340 26.99 -1.93 3.25
C VAL A 340 27.97 -2.50 4.27
N ILE A 341 27.50 -2.84 5.47
CA ILE A 341 28.32 -3.43 6.53
C ILE A 341 28.91 -4.77 6.08
N ALA A 342 28.09 -5.63 5.45
CA ALA A 342 28.54 -6.92 4.95
C ALA A 342 29.60 -6.80 3.84
N VAL A 343 29.46 -5.82 2.94
CA VAL A 343 30.46 -5.51 1.90
C VAL A 343 31.76 -5.04 2.53
N ILE A 344 31.71 -4.13 3.50
CA ILE A 344 32.92 -3.63 4.21
C ILE A 344 33.59 -4.78 4.95
N ALA A 345 32.84 -5.58 5.70
CA ALA A 345 33.36 -6.75 6.39
C ALA A 345 33.98 -7.76 5.41
N SER A 346 33.34 -8.00 4.27
CA SER A 346 33.85 -8.88 3.20
C SER A 346 35.16 -8.36 2.63
N LEU A 347 35.28 -7.06 2.36
CA LEU A 347 36.52 -6.44 1.86
C LEU A 347 37.68 -6.68 2.85
N ILE A 348 37.43 -6.49 4.13
CA ILE A 348 38.45 -6.67 5.17
C ILE A 348 38.84 -8.15 5.31
N ILE A 349 37.86 -9.03 5.50
CA ILE A 349 38.09 -10.46 5.78
C ILE A 349 38.74 -11.15 4.58
N ILE A 350 38.21 -10.96 3.37
CA ILE A 350 38.77 -11.57 2.15
C ILE A 350 40.18 -11.02 1.89
N SER A 351 40.39 -9.70 2.07
CA SER A 351 41.75 -9.11 1.93
C SER A 351 42.76 -9.72 2.90
N LEU A 352 42.41 -9.89 4.19
CA LEU A 352 43.26 -10.54 5.18
C LEU A 352 43.60 -11.99 4.82
N ILE A 353 42.60 -12.75 4.35
CA ILE A 353 42.79 -14.14 3.91
C ILE A 353 43.72 -14.20 2.72
N ILE A 354 43.59 -13.29 1.75
CA ILE A 354 44.45 -13.22 0.57
C ILE A 354 45.89 -12.88 1.01
N VAL A 355 46.07 -11.91 1.92
CA VAL A 355 47.40 -11.57 2.47
C VAL A 355 48.03 -12.79 3.13
N LEU A 356 47.29 -13.50 3.99
CA LEU A 356 47.76 -14.70 4.66
C LEU A 356 48.19 -15.78 3.65
N PHE A 357 47.36 -16.09 2.69
CA PHE A 357 47.66 -17.11 1.68
C PHE A 357 48.80 -16.72 0.77
N THR A 358 48.93 -15.43 0.45
CA THR A 358 50.05 -14.90 -0.32
C THR A 358 51.35 -14.97 0.43
N ARG A 359 51.30 -14.68 1.75
CA ARG A 359 52.49 -14.82 2.63
C ARG A 359 53.01 -16.26 2.64
N ASP A 360 52.14 -17.23 2.75
CA ASP A 360 52.50 -18.65 2.72
C ASP A 360 53.08 -19.12 1.37
N ARG A 361 52.71 -18.42 0.27
CA ARG A 361 53.17 -18.72 -1.09
C ARG A 361 54.33 -17.83 -1.54
N LYS A 362 54.89 -17.05 -0.64
CA LYS A 362 55.95 -16.06 -0.95
C LYS A 362 57.09 -16.68 -1.74
N TYR A 363 57.55 -17.87 -1.37
CA TYR A 363 58.62 -18.57 -2.02
C TYR A 363 58.27 -19.03 -3.44
N GLU A 364 57.09 -19.63 -3.66
CA GLU A 364 56.59 -20.01 -4.98
C GLU A 364 56.51 -18.80 -5.94
N LEU A 365 55.99 -17.67 -5.43
CA LEU A 365 55.85 -16.42 -6.19
C LEU A 365 57.22 -15.82 -6.50
N GLY A 366 58.19 -15.94 -5.61
CA GLY A 366 59.57 -15.54 -5.82
C GLY A 366 60.23 -16.31 -6.94
N ILE A 367 60.03 -17.63 -7.01
CA ILE A 367 60.55 -18.48 -8.12
C ILE A 367 59.96 -18.04 -9.46
N TYR A 368 58.65 -17.79 -9.56
CA TYR A 368 58.07 -17.33 -10.84
C TYR A 368 58.63 -15.99 -11.31
N LEU A 369 58.88 -15.06 -10.37
CA LEU A 369 59.43 -13.75 -10.70
C LEU A 369 60.92 -13.87 -11.09
N SER A 370 61.68 -14.81 -10.50
CA SER A 370 63.11 -15.07 -10.81
C SER A 370 63.27 -15.75 -12.17
N LEU A 371 62.29 -16.54 -12.60
CA LEU A 371 62.22 -17.15 -13.92
C LEU A 371 61.78 -16.17 -15.04
N GLY A 372 61.60 -14.87 -14.70
CA GLY A 372 61.30 -13.83 -15.66
C GLY A 372 59.79 -13.66 -15.94
N GLU A 373 58.90 -14.29 -15.16
CA GLU A 373 57.47 -14.09 -15.30
C GLU A 373 57.11 -12.63 -15.03
N ARG A 374 56.27 -12.02 -15.86
CA ARG A 374 55.80 -10.64 -15.66
C ARG A 374 54.87 -10.56 -14.46
N ARG A 375 55.08 -9.61 -13.55
CA ARG A 375 54.27 -9.40 -12.32
C ARG A 375 52.74 -9.41 -12.60
N LYS A 376 52.31 -8.88 -13.75
CA LYS A 376 50.89 -8.86 -14.17
C LYS A 376 50.27 -10.27 -14.35
N TYR A 377 51.08 -11.27 -14.77
CA TYR A 377 50.55 -12.64 -14.91
C TYR A 377 50.44 -13.37 -13.60
N VAL A 378 51.35 -13.09 -12.66
CA VAL A 378 51.27 -13.58 -11.28
C VAL A 378 50.06 -12.99 -10.58
N PHE A 379 49.79 -11.71 -10.82
CA PHE A 379 48.61 -11.01 -10.36
C PHE A 379 47.32 -11.64 -10.94
N ALA A 380 47.25 -11.76 -12.27
CA ALA A 380 46.10 -12.35 -12.96
C ALA A 380 45.77 -13.77 -12.49
N GLN A 381 46.81 -14.57 -12.19
CA GLN A 381 46.61 -15.91 -11.63
C GLN A 381 45.86 -15.86 -10.30
N ILE A 382 46.29 -14.98 -9.35
CA ILE A 382 45.64 -14.87 -8.04
C ILE A 382 44.19 -14.38 -8.18
N VAL A 383 43.93 -13.38 -9.04
CA VAL A 383 42.59 -12.88 -9.29
C VAL A 383 41.69 -13.97 -9.89
N ILE A 384 42.19 -14.78 -10.83
CA ILE A 384 41.44 -15.88 -11.41
C ILE A 384 41.16 -16.97 -10.35
N GLU A 385 42.11 -17.30 -9.46
CA GLU A 385 41.88 -18.23 -8.34
C GLU A 385 40.73 -17.74 -7.46
N LEU A 386 40.72 -16.43 -7.10
CA LEU A 386 39.70 -15.81 -6.30
C LEU A 386 38.33 -15.81 -7.00
N LEU A 387 38.30 -15.47 -8.29
CA LEU A 387 37.07 -15.45 -9.07
C LEU A 387 36.48 -16.86 -9.23
N LEU A 388 37.29 -17.89 -9.46
CA LEU A 388 36.82 -19.27 -9.56
C LEU A 388 36.14 -19.73 -8.27
N ILE A 389 36.79 -19.49 -7.13
CA ILE A 389 36.24 -19.85 -5.81
C ILE A 389 35.04 -18.95 -5.50
N GLY A 390 35.15 -17.64 -5.76
CA GLY A 390 34.13 -16.66 -5.47
C GLY A 390 32.85 -16.88 -6.24
N ILE A 391 32.92 -17.06 -7.56
CA ILE A 391 31.74 -17.31 -8.37
C ILE A 391 31.04 -18.61 -7.96
N SER A 392 31.78 -19.67 -7.70
CA SER A 392 31.18 -20.92 -7.22
C SER A 392 30.48 -20.77 -5.86
N ALA A 393 31.05 -20.03 -4.91
CA ALA A 393 30.45 -19.72 -3.63
C ALA A 393 29.20 -18.82 -3.80
N MET A 394 29.29 -17.80 -4.65
CA MET A 394 28.17 -16.88 -4.92
C MET A 394 26.97 -17.57 -5.56
N LEU A 395 27.18 -18.52 -6.50
CA LEU A 395 26.09 -19.27 -7.09
C LEU A 395 25.32 -20.10 -6.06
N ILE A 396 26.01 -20.66 -5.08
CA ILE A 396 25.36 -21.36 -3.97
C ILE A 396 24.69 -20.37 -3.02
N SER A 397 25.36 -19.25 -2.69
CA SER A 397 24.81 -18.19 -1.84
C SER A 397 23.55 -17.56 -2.44
N LEU A 398 23.42 -17.52 -3.78
CA LEU A 398 22.23 -17.00 -4.45
C LEU A 398 20.98 -17.80 -4.05
N VAL A 399 21.12 -19.13 -3.96
CA VAL A 399 20.01 -20.02 -3.59
C VAL A 399 19.78 -20.01 -2.08
N THR A 400 20.85 -20.26 -1.30
CA THR A 400 20.74 -20.38 0.17
C THR A 400 20.45 -19.04 0.85
N GLY A 401 21.02 -17.95 0.36
CA GLY A 401 20.80 -16.59 0.88
C GLY A 401 19.38 -16.08 0.65
N ASN A 402 18.77 -16.45 -0.49
CA ASN A 402 17.36 -16.15 -0.72
C ASN A 402 16.43 -16.89 0.25
N MET A 403 16.72 -18.18 0.54
CA MET A 403 15.95 -18.91 1.55
C MET A 403 16.06 -18.26 2.94
N LEU A 404 17.27 -17.82 3.32
CA LEU A 404 17.48 -17.09 4.58
C LEU A 404 16.77 -15.74 4.57
N GLY A 405 16.86 -15.00 3.47
CA GLY A 405 16.17 -13.73 3.29
C GLY A 405 14.66 -13.86 3.47
N LYS A 406 14.07 -14.93 2.90
CA LYS A 406 12.64 -15.22 3.08
C LYS A 406 12.28 -15.48 4.54
N MET A 407 13.02 -16.34 5.24
CA MET A 407 12.76 -16.62 6.67
C MET A 407 12.86 -15.37 7.55
N VAL A 408 13.88 -14.53 7.31
CA VAL A 408 14.06 -13.27 8.04
C VAL A 408 12.92 -12.30 7.74
N SER A 409 12.54 -12.17 6.48
CA SER A 409 11.43 -11.32 6.05
C SER A 409 10.10 -11.71 6.70
N GLU A 410 9.75 -12.98 6.69
CA GLU A 410 8.52 -13.49 7.33
C GLU A 410 8.52 -13.22 8.85
N SER A 411 9.67 -13.40 9.51
CA SER A 411 9.81 -13.12 10.94
C SER A 411 9.68 -11.62 11.29
N LEU A 412 10.26 -10.75 10.46
CA LEU A 412 10.20 -9.30 10.67
C LEU A 412 8.81 -8.74 10.41
N LEU A 413 8.11 -9.24 9.39
CA LEU A 413 6.72 -8.87 9.14
C LEU A 413 5.82 -9.25 10.30
N ALA A 414 5.96 -10.46 10.83
CA ALA A 414 5.19 -10.91 11.98
C ALA A 414 5.40 -10.01 13.22
N SER A 415 6.60 -9.47 13.43
CA SER A 415 6.90 -8.57 14.55
C SER A 415 6.36 -7.15 14.35
N SER A 416 6.47 -6.59 13.14
CA SER A 416 5.97 -5.24 12.84
C SER A 416 4.44 -5.17 12.83
N MET A 417 3.76 -6.27 12.48
CA MET A 417 2.30 -6.37 12.54
C MET A 417 1.75 -6.43 13.96
N LEU A 418 2.51 -6.96 14.92
CA LEU A 418 2.14 -6.92 16.34
C LEU A 418 2.13 -5.49 16.91
N GLU A 419 3.03 -4.62 16.44
CA GLU A 419 3.06 -3.21 16.84
C GLU A 419 1.93 -2.39 16.17
N ALA A 420 1.59 -2.66 14.91
CA ALA A 420 0.52 -1.99 14.19
C ALA A 420 -0.89 -2.29 14.77
N ASN A 421 -1.12 -3.50 15.28
CA ASN A 421 -2.39 -3.87 15.93
C ASN A 421 -2.62 -3.17 17.29
N GLN A 422 -1.60 -2.58 17.90
CA GLN A 422 -1.77 -1.80 19.14
C GLN A 422 -2.20 -0.35 18.90
N ALA A 423 -2.07 0.16 17.67
CA ALA A 423 -2.49 1.50 17.26
C ALA A 423 -3.96 1.58 16.79
N GLY A 424 -4.77 0.54 17.02
CA GLY A 424 -6.12 0.32 16.49
C GLY A 424 -7.24 1.24 16.96
N MET A 425 -7.01 2.54 17.13
CA MET A 425 -8.07 3.49 17.54
C MET A 425 -8.45 4.49 16.42
N GLU A 426 -8.02 4.31 15.18
CA GLU A 426 -8.26 5.28 14.10
C GLU A 426 -9.11 4.73 12.93
N GLN A 427 -10.12 3.92 13.22
CA GLN A 427 -10.92 3.29 12.17
C GLN A 427 -12.26 4.02 11.98
N PHE A 428 -12.21 5.32 11.70
CA PHE A 428 -13.42 6.13 11.48
C PHE A 428 -13.65 6.58 10.03
N PHE A 429 -12.85 6.13 9.06
CA PHE A 429 -13.01 6.58 7.67
C PHE A 429 -13.54 5.48 6.75
N VAL A 430 -14.75 5.73 6.27
CA VAL A 430 -15.48 4.94 5.29
C VAL A 430 -14.87 5.19 3.91
N GLY A 431 -14.41 4.14 3.24
CA GLY A 431 -14.09 4.19 1.81
C GLY A 431 -12.65 3.92 1.38
N ALA A 432 -11.67 3.88 2.29
CA ALA A 432 -10.32 3.50 1.89
C ALA A 432 -10.22 1.97 1.69
N PRO A 433 -9.62 1.48 0.59
CA PRO A 433 -9.42 0.06 0.36
C PRO A 433 -8.49 -0.49 1.45
N LYS A 434 -9.02 -1.37 2.31
CA LYS A 434 -8.21 -2.03 3.37
C LYS A 434 -7.24 -3.01 2.72
N ILE A 435 -5.94 -2.84 3.00
CA ILE A 435 -4.93 -3.80 2.56
C ILE A 435 -5.03 -5.05 3.43
N ASP A 436 -5.49 -6.17 2.85
CA ASP A 436 -5.56 -7.45 3.55
C ASP A 436 -4.14 -7.98 3.85
N GLN A 437 -3.92 -8.44 5.08
CA GLN A 437 -2.68 -9.09 5.51
C GLN A 437 -2.29 -10.30 4.63
N ALA A 438 -3.26 -11.01 4.08
CA ALA A 438 -3.00 -12.11 3.16
C ALA A 438 -2.40 -11.61 1.85
N THR A 439 -2.85 -10.47 1.36
CA THR A 439 -2.31 -9.80 0.17
C THR A 439 -0.86 -9.35 0.41
N ILE A 440 -0.57 -8.74 1.57
CA ILE A 440 0.80 -8.37 1.95
C ILE A 440 1.69 -9.61 1.98
N ASN A 441 1.25 -10.70 2.59
CA ASN A 441 2.01 -11.95 2.68
C ASN A 441 2.23 -12.63 1.32
N GLU A 442 1.27 -12.53 0.39
CA GLU A 442 1.39 -13.07 -0.96
C GLU A 442 2.39 -12.27 -1.80
N VAL A 443 2.37 -10.95 -1.65
CA VAL A 443 3.22 -10.01 -2.38
C VAL A 443 4.65 -9.99 -1.83
N PHE A 444 4.82 -10.23 -0.53
CA PHE A 444 6.13 -10.23 0.14
C PHE A 444 6.98 -11.47 -0.18
N ARG A 445 6.55 -12.32 -1.09
CA ARG A 445 7.39 -13.45 -1.56
C ARG A 445 8.61 -12.92 -2.29
N VAL A 446 9.79 -13.24 -1.74
CA VAL A 446 11.07 -12.98 -2.41
C VAL A 446 11.07 -13.66 -3.77
N GLN A 447 11.00 -12.86 -4.85
CA GLN A 447 11.01 -13.37 -6.20
C GLN A 447 12.43 -13.33 -6.77
N TYR A 448 12.82 -14.38 -7.50
CA TYR A 448 14.08 -14.39 -8.28
C TYR A 448 13.94 -13.51 -9.51
N THR A 449 14.01 -12.20 -9.32
CA THR A 449 14.03 -11.28 -10.44
C THR A 449 15.43 -11.23 -11.08
N LEU A 450 15.49 -10.97 -12.36
CA LEU A 450 16.76 -10.81 -13.06
C LEU A 450 17.61 -9.69 -12.44
N SER A 451 16.94 -8.62 -11.97
CA SER A 451 17.59 -7.49 -11.28
C SER A 451 18.25 -7.91 -9.96
N TYR A 452 17.62 -8.78 -9.17
CA TYR A 452 18.20 -9.35 -7.96
C TYR A 452 19.49 -10.12 -8.26
N VAL A 453 19.45 -11.02 -9.25
CA VAL A 453 20.60 -11.84 -9.63
C VAL A 453 21.76 -10.96 -10.11
N ILE A 454 21.47 -9.97 -10.95
CA ILE A 454 22.49 -9.04 -11.49
C ILE A 454 23.07 -8.19 -10.33
N ALA A 455 22.24 -7.61 -9.49
CA ALA A 455 22.69 -6.78 -8.36
C ALA A 455 23.58 -7.57 -7.40
N PHE A 456 23.19 -8.79 -7.03
CA PHE A 456 23.97 -9.65 -6.16
C PHE A 456 25.31 -10.05 -6.78
N LEU A 457 25.31 -10.54 -8.03
CA LEU A 457 26.55 -10.94 -8.71
C LEU A 457 27.48 -9.74 -8.94
N ALA A 458 26.95 -8.59 -9.34
CA ALA A 458 27.75 -7.38 -9.54
C ALA A 458 28.40 -6.92 -8.23
N THR A 459 27.62 -6.82 -7.16
CA THR A 459 28.12 -6.44 -5.82
C THR A 459 29.19 -7.42 -5.33
N GLY A 460 28.96 -8.71 -5.45
CA GLY A 460 29.91 -9.75 -5.02
C GLY A 460 31.20 -9.75 -5.83
N ILE A 461 31.12 -9.66 -7.18
CA ILE A 461 32.31 -9.61 -8.05
C ILE A 461 33.12 -8.35 -7.75
N VAL A 462 32.48 -7.19 -7.63
CA VAL A 462 33.17 -5.93 -7.28
C VAL A 462 33.84 -6.04 -5.91
N THR A 463 33.16 -6.60 -4.93
CA THR A 463 33.73 -6.82 -3.59
C THR A 463 34.95 -7.73 -3.62
N ILE A 464 34.90 -8.85 -4.34
CA ILE A 464 36.04 -9.78 -4.50
C ILE A 464 37.21 -9.09 -5.20
N LEU A 465 36.97 -8.35 -6.27
CA LEU A 465 38.02 -7.64 -7.00
C LEU A 465 38.68 -6.55 -6.14
N LEU A 466 37.86 -5.74 -5.44
CA LEU A 466 38.38 -4.70 -4.54
C LEU A 466 39.16 -5.28 -3.38
N SER A 467 38.72 -6.40 -2.78
CA SER A 467 39.45 -7.07 -1.69
C SER A 467 40.80 -7.60 -2.11
N ALA A 468 41.01 -7.89 -3.39
CA ALA A 468 42.30 -8.31 -3.94
C ALA A 468 43.30 -7.16 -4.12
N VAL A 469 42.87 -5.91 -4.21
CA VAL A 469 43.73 -4.75 -4.52
C VAL A 469 44.82 -4.56 -3.46
N VAL A 470 44.47 -4.55 -2.17
CA VAL A 470 45.43 -4.31 -1.06
C VAL A 470 46.50 -5.39 -1.00
N PRO A 471 46.16 -6.71 -1.01
CA PRO A 471 47.17 -7.77 -1.03
C PRO A 471 48.05 -7.73 -2.28
N LEU A 472 47.49 -7.34 -3.40
CA LEU A 472 48.22 -7.28 -4.67
C LEU A 472 49.22 -6.12 -4.71
N LEU A 473 48.88 -4.97 -4.13
CA LEU A 473 49.82 -3.86 -3.93
C LEU A 473 50.99 -4.28 -3.01
N TYR A 474 50.71 -5.09 -2.00
CA TYR A 474 51.76 -5.68 -1.15
C TYR A 474 52.72 -6.56 -1.97
N ILE A 475 52.21 -7.43 -2.83
CA ILE A 475 53.05 -8.32 -3.70
C ILE A 475 53.90 -7.50 -4.66
N LEU A 476 53.37 -6.42 -5.25
CA LEU A 476 54.10 -5.57 -6.18
C LEU A 476 55.33 -4.88 -5.53
N ARG A 477 55.30 -4.66 -4.19
CA ARG A 477 56.39 -4.08 -3.40
C ARG A 477 57.43 -5.12 -2.95
N LEU A 478 57.20 -6.42 -3.16
CA LEU A 478 58.15 -7.48 -2.80
C LEU A 478 59.39 -7.44 -3.70
N ASN A 479 60.56 -7.39 -3.10
CA ASN A 479 61.83 -7.44 -3.79
C ASN A 479 62.29 -8.91 -3.93
N PRO A 480 62.40 -9.48 -5.15
CA PRO A 480 62.74 -10.89 -5.34
C PRO A 480 64.05 -11.31 -4.67
N LYS A 481 65.05 -10.41 -4.63
CA LYS A 481 66.34 -10.68 -3.97
C LYS A 481 66.24 -10.92 -2.45
N LYS A 482 65.30 -10.20 -1.76
CA LYS A 482 65.06 -10.37 -0.29
C LYS A 482 64.18 -11.57 0.06
N ILE A 483 63.61 -12.24 -0.93
CA ILE A 483 62.71 -13.38 -0.74
C ILE A 483 63.49 -14.71 -0.79
N MET A 484 64.59 -14.74 -1.52
CA MET A 484 65.44 -15.93 -1.72
C MET A 484 66.65 -16.00 -0.82
N LEU A 485 66.95 -14.93 -0.11
CA LEU A 485 67.94 -14.90 0.99
C LEU A 485 67.22 -15.10 2.34
#